data_d0c21a731c574ac8f4a8e4eaaf57babf
#
_entry.id   d0c21a731c574ac8f4a8e4eaaf57babf
#
_cell.length_a   1.000
_cell.length_b   1.000
_cell.length_c   1.000
_cell.angle_alpha   90.00
_cell.angle_beta   90.00
_cell.angle_gamma   90.00
#
_symmetry.space_group_name_H-M   'P 1'
#
loop_
_entity.id
_entity.type
_entity.pdbx_description
1 polymer ?
#
loop_
_entity_poly.entity_id
_entity_poly.type
_entity_poly.pdbx_seq_one_letter_code
_entity_poly.pdbx_strand_id
1 'polypeptide(L)'
;MHFSGLLIASLVAGALAQSVSNPHKLAAQRLAQRAPAPAPPRERRSVPSLRKRQQPSFLTPQTQKFAVNGTGVPLVDFDIGESYAGTLSIDGNSSNQNQLFFWFFPSDNPAASDEITIWLNGGPGCSSLDGLLQEHGPFLWQSGTYAPLPNPFSFTNLTNMVYVDQPIGTGFSPAAPGAPAKINNEVDVGRQFAGFWKNFMTTFNLTGRKVYLTGESYAGQYIPYIASYMIDQNNTDFYNVAGIQINDPSIGLNSVLNEVPAVTHMNNYANVFALNDSFVAAINKRAEDCGYIEYMENALTFPPKGKFMEPVNASNPDCFIWEDILFAELYVNPCFNFYHLTDYCPFLNDELGFPSLGNGPNNYFNRSDVQTAIHAPPTDYVICGDDTLFPKGDQSDPSSFTALPHVIEHTNNVIVGSGLLDYLLMTNGTLMTLNNMTWNGAQGFSKRPSDKFFVPYNPSIGFVIQETTNQPIPATPVGLVGGGGFMGTTHTERGLTWVTVDMAGHEIPQYVPGAAYRQLEFLLGRIKSLTQMGDFTTQTGNFTGTTPL
;
A
#
# COMPACT_ATOMS: atom_id res chain seq x y z
N MET A 1 -69.48 -16.52 -21.06
CA MET A 1 -69.19 -15.07 -21.00
C MET A 1 -68.32 -14.78 -19.77
N HIS A 2 -67.00 -14.84 -19.94
CA HIS A 2 -66.01 -14.32 -18.97
C HIS A 2 -64.62 -14.52 -19.53
N PHE A 3 -64.26 -13.78 -20.58
CA PHE A 3 -62.91 -13.78 -21.15
C PHE A 3 -62.43 -12.38 -21.56
N SER A 4 -62.98 -11.30 -20.99
CA SER A 4 -62.59 -9.93 -21.40
C SER A 4 -61.89 -9.12 -20.28
N GLY A 5 -61.78 -9.64 -19.07
CA GLY A 5 -61.18 -8.88 -17.96
C GLY A 5 -59.69 -9.06 -17.74
N LEU A 6 -59.07 -10.13 -18.23
CA LEU A 6 -57.64 -10.44 -18.00
C LEU A 6 -56.67 -9.76 -18.99
N LEU A 7 -57.15 -9.41 -20.18
CA LEU A 7 -56.30 -8.82 -21.21
C LEU A 7 -56.00 -7.30 -20.97
N ILE A 8 -56.91 -6.62 -20.28
CA ILE A 8 -56.73 -5.18 -19.99
C ILE A 8 -55.77 -4.97 -18.83
N ALA A 9 -55.77 -5.87 -17.82
CA ALA A 9 -54.82 -5.78 -16.70
C ALA A 9 -53.37 -6.06 -17.11
N SER A 10 -53.13 -6.95 -18.07
CA SER A 10 -51.77 -7.24 -18.59
C SER A 10 -51.22 -6.13 -19.48
N LEU A 11 -52.07 -5.41 -20.21
CA LEU A 11 -51.64 -4.27 -21.03
C LEU A 11 -51.30 -3.04 -20.20
N VAL A 12 -51.99 -2.80 -19.07
CA VAL A 12 -51.70 -1.67 -18.18
C VAL A 12 -50.44 -1.97 -17.34
N ALA A 13 -50.21 -3.21 -16.91
CA ALA A 13 -48.99 -3.60 -16.22
C ALA A 13 -47.75 -3.54 -17.15
N GLY A 14 -47.91 -3.89 -18.43
CA GLY A 14 -46.84 -3.76 -19.43
C GLY A 14 -46.50 -2.32 -19.78
N ALA A 15 -47.49 -1.42 -19.80
CA ALA A 15 -47.25 0.02 -20.04
C ALA A 15 -46.60 0.72 -18.85
N LEU A 16 -46.90 0.32 -17.62
CA LEU A 16 -46.26 0.85 -16.41
C LEU A 16 -44.83 0.32 -16.22
N ALA A 17 -44.55 -0.91 -16.64
CA ALA A 17 -43.19 -1.47 -16.60
C ALA A 17 -42.24 -0.84 -17.66
N GLN A 18 -42.79 -0.30 -18.76
CA GLN A 18 -42.01 0.44 -19.77
C GLN A 18 -41.73 1.88 -19.39
N SER A 19 -42.38 2.44 -18.37
CA SER A 19 -42.18 3.82 -17.91
C SER A 19 -41.10 3.97 -16.82
N VAL A 20 -40.60 2.88 -16.27
CA VAL A 20 -39.37 2.90 -15.45
C VAL A 20 -38.19 2.98 -16.40
N SER A 21 -37.88 4.19 -16.85
CA SER A 21 -36.74 4.46 -17.72
C SER A 21 -35.48 3.91 -17.07
N ASN A 22 -34.76 3.07 -17.82
CA ASN A 22 -33.41 2.58 -17.46
C ASN A 22 -32.59 3.77 -16.89
N PRO A 23 -32.14 3.71 -15.62
CA PRO A 23 -31.44 4.82 -14.96
C PRO A 23 -30.24 5.32 -15.77
N HIS A 24 -29.54 4.42 -16.46
CA HIS A 24 -28.43 4.79 -17.36
C HIS A 24 -28.90 5.57 -18.60
N LYS A 25 -30.08 5.23 -19.14
CA LYS A 25 -30.65 5.96 -20.27
C LYS A 25 -31.14 7.35 -19.85
N LEU A 26 -31.69 7.47 -18.64
CA LEU A 26 -32.10 8.74 -18.06
C LEU A 26 -30.87 9.62 -17.74
N ALA A 27 -29.79 9.04 -17.20
CA ALA A 27 -28.53 9.72 -16.97
C ALA A 27 -27.90 10.20 -18.28
N ALA A 28 -27.86 9.35 -19.32
CA ALA A 28 -27.35 9.71 -20.63
C ALA A 28 -28.18 10.80 -21.31
N GLN A 29 -29.51 10.78 -21.18
CA GLN A 29 -30.39 11.83 -21.70
C GLN A 29 -30.21 13.15 -20.94
N ARG A 30 -30.02 13.11 -19.62
CA ARG A 30 -29.72 14.32 -18.83
C ARG A 30 -28.35 14.90 -19.15
N LEU A 31 -27.34 14.05 -19.39
CA LEU A 31 -26.01 14.47 -19.88
C LEU A 31 -26.10 15.08 -21.28
N ALA A 32 -26.85 14.49 -22.22
CA ALA A 32 -27.03 15.00 -23.56
C ALA A 32 -27.79 16.33 -23.58
N GLN A 33 -28.77 16.52 -22.69
CA GLN A 33 -29.51 17.80 -22.54
C GLN A 33 -28.67 18.90 -21.87
N ARG A 34 -27.60 18.53 -21.16
CA ARG A 34 -26.66 19.45 -20.49
C ARG A 34 -25.40 19.73 -21.29
N ALA A 35 -25.25 19.13 -22.51
CA ALA A 35 -24.11 19.40 -23.35
C ALA A 35 -24.11 20.90 -23.73
N PRO A 36 -23.14 21.70 -23.27
CA PRO A 36 -23.03 23.09 -23.71
C PRO A 36 -22.72 23.10 -25.20
N ALA A 37 -23.10 24.19 -25.87
CA ALA A 37 -22.66 24.46 -27.23
C ALA A 37 -21.15 24.27 -27.37
N PRO A 38 -20.63 23.76 -28.51
CA PRO A 38 -19.22 23.48 -28.69
C PRO A 38 -18.40 24.70 -28.28
N ALA A 39 -17.59 24.52 -27.24
CA ALA A 39 -16.68 25.56 -26.80
C ALA A 39 -15.66 25.87 -27.91
N PRO A 40 -15.24 27.13 -28.06
CA PRO A 40 -14.18 27.47 -29.01
C PRO A 40 -12.92 26.64 -28.69
N PRO A 41 -12.06 26.37 -29.72
CA PRO A 41 -10.85 25.57 -29.53
C PRO A 41 -10.06 26.11 -28.34
N ARG A 42 -9.91 25.30 -27.29
CA ARG A 42 -9.09 25.66 -26.14
C ARG A 42 -7.63 25.67 -26.57
N GLU A 43 -6.96 26.81 -26.42
CA GLU A 43 -5.51 26.79 -26.28
C GLU A 43 -5.15 25.75 -25.19
N ARG A 44 -4.21 24.85 -25.51
CA ARG A 44 -3.64 23.94 -24.52
C ARG A 44 -3.13 24.78 -23.35
N ARG A 45 -3.88 24.83 -22.25
CA ARG A 45 -3.32 25.29 -21.00
C ARG A 45 -2.26 24.26 -20.65
N SER A 46 -1.02 24.73 -20.55
CA SER A 46 0.05 23.94 -19.96
C SER A 46 -0.44 23.37 -18.63
N VAL A 47 -0.37 22.05 -18.48
CA VAL A 47 -0.49 21.41 -17.17
C VAL A 47 0.43 22.20 -16.23
N PRO A 48 -0.01 22.61 -15.03
CA PRO A 48 0.88 23.28 -14.10
C PRO A 48 2.09 22.37 -13.90
N SER A 49 3.25 22.79 -14.39
CA SER A 49 4.49 22.07 -14.14
C SER A 49 4.63 21.96 -12.63
N LEU A 50 4.91 20.76 -12.13
CA LEU A 50 5.42 20.57 -10.77
C LEU A 50 6.40 21.72 -10.52
N ARG A 51 6.24 22.47 -9.42
CA ARG A 51 7.04 23.67 -9.18
C ARG A 51 8.50 23.31 -9.36
N LYS A 52 9.14 23.86 -10.41
CA LYS A 52 10.57 23.65 -10.61
C LYS A 52 11.26 24.18 -9.38
N ARG A 53 11.95 23.31 -8.63
CA ARG A 53 12.98 23.78 -7.70
C ARG A 53 13.87 24.74 -8.45
N GLN A 54 14.17 25.88 -7.86
CA GLN A 54 15.07 26.85 -8.48
C GLN A 54 16.49 26.28 -8.66
N GLN A 55 16.87 25.28 -7.86
CA GLN A 55 18.09 24.48 -8.03
C GLN A 55 17.92 23.09 -7.40
N PRO A 56 18.50 22.00 -8.00
CA PRO A 56 18.52 20.68 -7.40
C PRO A 56 19.23 20.69 -6.04
N SER A 57 18.58 20.18 -4.98
CA SER A 57 19.08 20.30 -3.61
C SER A 57 20.15 19.27 -3.26
N PHE A 58 20.19 18.14 -4.00
CA PHE A 58 21.10 17.03 -3.73
C PHE A 58 22.11 16.79 -4.87
N LEU A 59 22.15 17.64 -5.90
CA LEU A 59 23.09 17.50 -7.00
C LEU A 59 24.50 17.93 -6.56
N THR A 60 25.40 16.97 -6.50
CA THR A 60 26.82 17.13 -6.16
C THR A 60 27.67 16.31 -7.14
N PRO A 61 29.00 16.47 -7.19
CA PRO A 61 29.85 15.59 -7.99
C PRO A 61 29.71 14.10 -7.65
N GLN A 62 29.36 13.74 -6.41
CA GLN A 62 29.14 12.36 -5.96
C GLN A 62 27.79 11.82 -6.40
N THR A 63 26.74 12.65 -6.43
CA THR A 63 25.37 12.24 -6.73
C THR A 63 24.98 12.41 -8.21
N GLN A 64 25.74 13.18 -8.97
CA GLN A 64 25.45 13.46 -10.38
C GLN A 64 25.26 12.20 -11.23
N LYS A 65 25.99 11.13 -10.94
CA LYS A 65 25.87 9.86 -11.66
C LYS A 65 24.54 9.13 -11.44
N PHE A 66 23.78 9.53 -10.44
CA PHE A 66 22.46 9.01 -10.10
C PHE A 66 21.33 9.94 -10.53
N ALA A 67 21.63 11.17 -10.97
CA ALA A 67 20.61 12.17 -11.30
C ALA A 67 19.77 11.72 -12.50
N VAL A 68 18.47 11.57 -12.29
CA VAL A 68 17.51 11.22 -13.34
C VAL A 68 17.03 12.49 -14.03
N ASN A 69 16.95 12.45 -15.36
CA ASN A 69 16.36 13.53 -16.12
C ASN A 69 14.83 13.48 -16.01
N GLY A 70 14.24 14.33 -15.18
CA GLY A 70 12.80 14.32 -14.87
C GLY A 70 11.88 14.53 -16.09
N THR A 71 12.38 15.11 -17.18
CA THR A 71 11.63 15.26 -18.45
C THR A 71 11.99 14.18 -19.48
N GLY A 72 12.87 13.26 -19.13
CA GLY A 72 13.39 12.22 -20.02
C GLY A 72 12.96 10.80 -19.64
N VAL A 73 12.11 10.64 -18.64
CA VAL A 73 11.57 9.33 -18.26
C VAL A 73 10.59 8.86 -19.34
N PRO A 74 10.83 7.68 -19.98
CA PRO A 74 10.01 7.24 -21.09
C PRO A 74 8.52 7.14 -20.75
N LEU A 75 7.66 7.51 -21.68
CA LEU A 75 6.20 7.52 -21.58
C LEU A 75 5.61 8.48 -20.53
N VAL A 76 6.43 9.21 -19.79
CA VAL A 76 5.97 10.27 -18.89
C VAL A 76 6.06 11.60 -19.62
N ASP A 77 4.92 12.24 -19.87
CA ASP A 77 4.82 13.46 -20.69
C ASP A 77 4.90 14.78 -19.90
N PHE A 78 5.28 14.69 -18.62
CA PHE A 78 5.49 15.80 -17.70
C PHE A 78 6.84 15.66 -16.96
N ASP A 79 7.29 16.73 -16.31
CA ASP A 79 8.50 16.75 -15.50
C ASP A 79 8.21 16.13 -14.12
N ILE A 80 8.86 14.99 -13.80
CA ILE A 80 8.73 14.34 -12.48
C ILE A 80 9.56 15.03 -11.38
N GLY A 81 10.28 16.07 -11.72
CA GLY A 81 11.12 16.82 -10.79
C GLY A 81 12.49 16.20 -10.52
N GLU A 82 13.14 16.66 -9.46
CA GLU A 82 14.45 16.16 -9.02
C GLU A 82 14.33 14.74 -8.49
N SER A 83 15.12 13.82 -9.04
CA SER A 83 15.25 12.47 -8.48
C SER A 83 16.59 11.84 -8.81
N TYR A 84 16.95 10.78 -8.08
CA TYR A 84 18.23 10.08 -8.18
C TYR A 84 17.99 8.58 -8.09
N ALA A 85 18.48 7.82 -9.07
CA ALA A 85 18.30 6.37 -9.09
C ALA A 85 19.60 5.65 -9.47
N GLY A 86 19.73 4.41 -9.05
CA GLY A 86 20.87 3.57 -9.33
C GLY A 86 21.15 2.59 -8.20
N THR A 87 22.34 2.01 -8.17
CA THR A 87 22.69 0.98 -7.19
C THR A 87 23.81 1.42 -6.25
N LEU A 88 23.73 0.95 -4.99
CA LEU A 88 24.77 1.12 -3.97
C LEU A 88 25.07 -0.21 -3.27
N SER A 89 26.34 -0.41 -2.93
CA SER A 89 26.81 -1.62 -2.25
C SER A 89 26.14 -1.83 -0.88
N ILE A 90 25.93 -3.11 -0.53
CA ILE A 90 25.42 -3.54 0.79
C ILE A 90 26.50 -3.52 1.89
N ASP A 91 27.74 -3.21 1.55
CA ASP A 91 28.84 -3.07 2.50
C ASP A 91 29.76 -1.89 2.12
N GLY A 92 30.74 -1.59 2.96
CA GLY A 92 31.68 -0.51 2.72
C GLY A 92 32.68 -0.75 1.57
N ASN A 93 32.60 -1.90 0.90
CA ASN A 93 33.49 -2.26 -0.20
C ASN A 93 32.84 -1.98 -1.55
N SER A 94 33.24 -0.90 -2.23
CA SER A 94 32.72 -0.54 -3.55
C SER A 94 33.00 -1.56 -4.65
N SER A 95 33.88 -2.54 -4.41
CA SER A 95 34.12 -3.68 -5.32
C SER A 95 33.13 -4.83 -5.10
N ASN A 96 32.32 -4.82 -4.05
CA ASN A 96 31.25 -5.79 -3.86
C ASN A 96 30.19 -5.58 -4.93
N GLN A 97 29.92 -6.63 -5.69
CA GLN A 97 28.91 -6.60 -6.75
C GLN A 97 27.49 -6.77 -6.22
N ASN A 98 27.33 -7.15 -4.95
CA ASN A 98 26.02 -7.18 -4.30
C ASN A 98 25.61 -5.76 -3.94
N GLN A 99 24.58 -5.26 -4.60
CA GLN A 99 24.12 -3.88 -4.49
C GLN A 99 22.60 -3.86 -4.42
N LEU A 100 22.03 -2.89 -3.72
CA LEU A 100 20.60 -2.60 -3.75
C LEU A 100 20.33 -1.42 -4.68
N PHE A 101 19.30 -1.55 -5.49
CA PHE A 101 18.78 -0.47 -6.30
C PHE A 101 17.90 0.45 -5.44
N PHE A 102 17.98 1.76 -5.71
CA PHE A 102 17.14 2.76 -5.08
C PHE A 102 16.64 3.79 -6.09
N TRP A 103 15.49 4.39 -5.82
CA TRP A 103 15.03 5.61 -6.47
C TRP A 103 14.63 6.62 -5.41
N PHE A 104 15.37 7.72 -5.33
CA PHE A 104 15.25 8.77 -4.33
C PHE A 104 14.58 10.01 -4.93
N PHE A 105 13.54 10.50 -4.27
CA PHE A 105 12.79 11.71 -4.60
C PHE A 105 12.85 12.68 -3.42
N PRO A 106 13.61 13.77 -3.54
CA PRO A 106 13.61 14.82 -2.55
C PRO A 106 12.27 15.53 -2.44
N SER A 107 11.87 15.93 -1.25
CA SER A 107 10.67 16.73 -1.00
C SER A 107 10.95 18.22 -1.09
N ASP A 108 9.99 18.98 -1.64
CA ASP A 108 10.00 20.45 -1.59
C ASP A 108 9.40 20.99 -0.29
N ASN A 109 8.87 20.12 0.58
CA ASN A 109 8.30 20.50 1.86
C ASN A 109 9.41 20.94 2.83
N PRO A 110 9.42 22.18 3.32
CA PRO A 110 10.43 22.63 4.29
C PRO A 110 10.47 21.80 5.57
N ALA A 111 9.35 21.18 5.95
CA ALA A 111 9.28 20.31 7.13
C ALA A 111 10.05 19.00 6.95
N ALA A 112 10.41 18.62 5.72
CA ALA A 112 11.19 17.42 5.40
C ALA A 112 12.71 17.61 5.50
N SER A 113 13.18 18.78 5.96
CA SER A 113 14.61 19.15 5.90
C SER A 113 15.53 18.27 6.74
N ASP A 114 15.03 17.65 7.81
CA ASP A 114 15.79 16.83 8.76
C ASP A 114 15.34 15.36 8.82
N GLU A 115 14.62 14.90 7.80
CA GLU A 115 14.07 13.54 7.77
C GLU A 115 14.15 12.90 6.39
N ILE A 116 13.97 11.57 6.38
CA ILE A 116 13.90 10.76 5.17
C ILE A 116 13.05 9.52 5.44
N THR A 117 12.22 9.15 4.49
CA THR A 117 11.32 7.99 4.57
C THR A 117 11.66 6.96 3.50
N ILE A 118 11.75 5.72 3.91
CA ILE A 118 12.01 4.55 3.07
C ILE A 118 10.68 3.85 2.82
N TRP A 119 10.45 3.41 1.58
CA TRP A 119 9.36 2.49 1.26
C TRP A 119 9.88 1.13 0.84
N LEU A 120 9.26 0.09 1.37
CA LEU A 120 9.55 -1.32 1.06
C LEU A 120 8.24 -2.07 0.79
N ASN A 121 8.09 -2.62 -0.41
CA ASN A 121 7.07 -3.62 -0.69
C ASN A 121 7.47 -4.98 -0.09
N GLY A 122 6.52 -5.88 0.01
CA GLY A 122 6.68 -7.19 0.63
C GLY A 122 7.12 -8.29 -0.31
N GLY A 123 6.28 -9.26 -0.51
CA GLY A 123 6.49 -10.48 -1.28
C GLY A 123 6.58 -11.72 -0.39
N PRO A 124 7.78 -12.19 0.03
CA PRO A 124 9.11 -11.59 -0.11
C PRO A 124 9.60 -11.49 -1.55
N GLY A 125 10.41 -10.48 -1.84
CA GLY A 125 11.03 -10.31 -3.16
C GLY A 125 10.23 -9.52 -4.18
N CYS A 126 9.24 -8.72 -3.75
CA CYS A 126 8.59 -7.78 -4.63
C CYS A 126 9.34 -6.44 -4.64
N SER A 127 9.42 -5.84 -5.82
CA SER A 127 10.09 -4.56 -6.04
C SER A 127 9.31 -3.41 -5.42
N SER A 128 9.99 -2.52 -4.73
CA SER A 128 9.39 -1.30 -4.16
C SER A 128 9.02 -0.26 -5.21
N LEU A 129 9.29 -0.52 -6.48
CA LEU A 129 8.79 0.28 -7.60
C LEU A 129 7.28 0.05 -7.84
N ASP A 130 6.68 -0.97 -7.24
CA ASP A 130 5.24 -1.13 -7.14
C ASP A 130 4.62 0.04 -6.37
N GLY A 131 5.00 0.23 -5.12
CA GLY A 131 4.56 1.35 -4.32
C GLY A 131 4.84 2.72 -4.96
N LEU A 132 5.95 2.84 -5.70
CA LEU A 132 6.25 4.05 -6.45
C LEU A 132 5.25 4.28 -7.58
N LEU A 133 4.96 3.26 -8.40
CA LEU A 133 4.22 3.44 -9.65
C LEU A 133 2.71 3.28 -9.47
N GLN A 134 2.27 2.47 -8.49
CA GLN A 134 0.85 2.18 -8.32
C GLN A 134 0.21 2.80 -7.08
N GLU A 135 1.00 3.25 -6.09
CA GLU A 135 0.46 3.64 -4.80
C GLU A 135 0.66 5.12 -4.45
N HIS A 136 1.92 5.54 -4.21
CA HIS A 136 2.16 6.86 -3.60
C HIS A 136 3.42 7.59 -4.12
N GLY A 137 3.98 7.15 -5.22
CA GLY A 137 5.06 7.89 -5.88
C GLY A 137 4.62 9.25 -6.42
N PRO A 138 5.55 10.06 -6.94
CA PRO A 138 5.23 11.38 -7.48
C PRO A 138 4.38 11.32 -8.75
N PHE A 139 4.35 10.19 -9.39
CA PHE A 139 3.47 9.88 -10.53
C PHE A 139 3.00 8.42 -10.40
N LEU A 140 1.83 8.14 -10.92
CA LEU A 140 1.20 6.82 -10.87
C LEU A 140 0.86 6.33 -12.27
N TRP A 141 1.00 5.04 -12.47
CA TRP A 141 0.48 4.32 -13.62
C TRP A 141 -0.29 3.10 -13.14
N GLN A 142 -1.46 3.36 -12.61
CA GLN A 142 -2.32 2.33 -12.04
C GLN A 142 -2.99 1.49 -13.10
N SER A 143 -3.39 0.28 -12.73
CA SER A 143 -4.11 -0.66 -13.57
C SER A 143 -5.29 0.01 -14.28
N GLY A 144 -5.37 -0.18 -15.60
CA GLY A 144 -6.42 0.39 -16.44
C GLY A 144 -6.22 1.84 -16.88
N THR A 145 -5.12 2.50 -16.51
CA THR A 145 -4.78 3.83 -17.03
C THR A 145 -3.92 3.73 -18.29
N TYR A 146 -4.04 4.73 -19.18
CA TYR A 146 -3.34 4.71 -20.48
C TYR A 146 -1.93 5.29 -20.43
N ALA A 147 -1.63 6.07 -19.41
CA ALA A 147 -0.37 6.76 -19.24
C ALA A 147 -0.16 7.14 -17.77
N PRO A 148 1.08 7.39 -17.35
CA PRO A 148 1.36 7.92 -16.03
C PRO A 148 0.69 9.26 -15.80
N LEU A 149 0.24 9.51 -14.56
CA LEU A 149 -0.40 10.74 -14.12
C LEU A 149 0.32 11.29 -12.88
N PRO A 150 0.43 12.63 -12.73
CA PRO A 150 0.92 13.20 -11.48
C PRO A 150 0.04 12.78 -10.30
N ASN A 151 0.67 12.41 -9.17
CA ASN A 151 -0.04 11.96 -7.97
C ASN A 151 -0.24 13.10 -6.97
N PRO A 152 -1.48 13.55 -6.72
CA PRO A 152 -1.76 14.58 -5.71
C PRO A 152 -1.50 14.11 -4.29
N PHE A 153 -1.57 12.79 -4.03
CA PHE A 153 -1.30 12.17 -2.73
C PHE A 153 0.13 11.62 -2.62
N SER A 154 1.05 12.10 -3.46
CA SER A 154 2.43 11.65 -3.37
C SER A 154 3.03 11.89 -1.99
N PHE A 155 3.65 10.87 -1.44
CA PHE A 155 4.39 10.96 -0.18
C PHE A 155 5.55 11.95 -0.26
N THR A 156 6.04 12.26 -1.46
CA THR A 156 7.05 13.31 -1.68
C THR A 156 6.56 14.71 -1.31
N ASN A 157 5.26 14.94 -1.23
CA ASN A 157 4.69 16.19 -0.72
C ASN A 157 4.91 16.36 0.80
N LEU A 158 5.15 15.29 1.53
CA LEU A 158 5.33 15.30 2.98
C LEU A 158 6.79 15.17 3.39
N THR A 159 7.56 14.28 2.72
CA THR A 159 8.90 13.89 3.15
C THR A 159 9.78 13.49 1.97
N ASN A 160 11.09 13.39 2.20
CA ASN A 160 12.03 12.83 1.24
C ASN A 160 11.81 11.32 1.13
N MET A 161 11.53 10.81 -0.07
CA MET A 161 11.17 9.40 -0.29
C MET A 161 12.27 8.61 -0.97
N VAL A 162 12.56 7.42 -0.44
CA VAL A 162 13.46 6.44 -1.06
C VAL A 162 12.73 5.12 -1.23
N TYR A 163 12.59 4.68 -2.46
CA TYR A 163 12.10 3.35 -2.82
C TYR A 163 13.31 2.43 -3.01
N VAL A 164 13.33 1.27 -2.37
CA VAL A 164 14.49 0.38 -2.40
C VAL A 164 14.07 -1.03 -2.77
N ASP A 165 14.63 -1.56 -3.85
CA ASP A 165 14.50 -2.98 -4.17
C ASP A 165 15.41 -3.78 -3.24
N GLN A 166 14.80 -4.55 -2.36
CA GLN A 166 15.48 -5.34 -1.34
C GLN A 166 14.66 -6.61 -1.00
N PRO A 167 15.33 -7.67 -0.51
CA PRO A 167 16.77 -7.87 -0.42
C PRO A 167 17.42 -8.14 -1.79
N ILE A 168 18.72 -8.51 -1.81
CA ILE A 168 19.40 -8.90 -3.06
C ILE A 168 18.64 -10.05 -3.72
N GLY A 169 18.41 -9.92 -5.03
CA GLY A 169 17.57 -10.82 -5.83
C GLY A 169 16.21 -10.22 -6.20
N THR A 170 15.87 -9.04 -5.63
CA THR A 170 14.60 -8.35 -5.86
C THR A 170 14.75 -7.28 -6.95
N GLY A 171 13.83 -7.24 -7.92
CA GLY A 171 13.74 -6.18 -8.92
C GLY A 171 15.07 -5.86 -9.60
N PHE A 172 15.53 -4.61 -9.45
CA PHE A 172 16.82 -4.15 -9.98
C PHE A 172 18.02 -4.35 -9.04
N SER A 173 17.88 -5.18 -8.02
CA SER A 173 18.95 -5.56 -7.08
C SER A 173 19.43 -6.99 -7.31
N PRO A 174 19.97 -7.33 -8.48
CA PRO A 174 20.34 -8.70 -8.80
C PRO A 174 21.48 -9.19 -7.91
N ALA A 175 21.50 -10.49 -7.65
CA ALA A 175 22.63 -11.14 -7.02
C ALA A 175 23.87 -11.08 -7.95
N ALA A 176 25.06 -10.91 -7.37
CA ALA A 176 26.30 -10.94 -8.13
C ALA A 176 26.50 -12.31 -8.79
N PRO A 177 27.00 -12.38 -10.04
CA PRO A 177 27.26 -13.64 -10.70
C PRO A 177 28.17 -14.57 -9.87
N GLY A 178 27.69 -15.78 -9.58
CA GLY A 178 28.42 -16.78 -8.79
C GLY A 178 28.49 -16.52 -7.27
N ALA A 179 27.84 -15.48 -6.78
CA ALA A 179 27.73 -15.17 -5.35
C ALA A 179 26.26 -14.88 -5.01
N PRO A 180 25.39 -15.93 -5.01
CA PRO A 180 24.00 -15.74 -4.63
C PRO A 180 23.92 -15.10 -3.24
N ALA A 181 22.95 -14.24 -3.03
CA ALA A 181 22.68 -13.70 -1.72
C ALA A 181 22.49 -14.86 -0.73
N LYS A 182 23.33 -14.91 0.28
CA LYS A 182 23.17 -15.90 1.37
C LYS A 182 22.27 -15.29 2.42
N ILE A 183 20.99 -15.25 2.11
CA ILE A 183 19.96 -14.79 3.04
C ILE A 183 19.29 -16.04 3.62
N ASN A 184 19.34 -16.21 4.94
CA ASN A 184 18.67 -17.30 5.62
C ASN A 184 17.52 -16.80 6.50
N ASN A 185 17.58 -15.53 6.90
CA ASN A 185 16.65 -14.95 7.85
C ASN A 185 16.67 -13.41 7.73
N GLU A 186 15.74 -12.75 8.44
CA GLU A 186 15.58 -11.30 8.43
C GLU A 186 16.75 -10.54 9.09
N VAL A 187 17.54 -11.18 9.94
CA VAL A 187 18.76 -10.54 10.48
C VAL A 187 19.80 -10.36 9.36
N ASP A 188 19.89 -11.31 8.43
CA ASP A 188 20.73 -11.16 7.24
C ASP A 188 20.25 -10.01 6.35
N VAL A 189 18.92 -9.88 6.16
CA VAL A 189 18.29 -8.75 5.43
C VAL A 189 18.62 -7.43 6.11
N GLY A 190 18.40 -7.33 7.43
CA GLY A 190 18.69 -6.12 8.22
C GLY A 190 20.15 -5.69 8.11
N ARG A 191 21.08 -6.63 8.14
CA ARG A 191 22.53 -6.36 7.98
C ARG A 191 22.86 -5.83 6.58
N GLN A 192 22.32 -6.44 5.52
CA GLN A 192 22.54 -6.00 4.14
C GLN A 192 21.97 -4.60 3.92
N PHE A 193 20.73 -4.39 4.38
CA PHE A 193 20.05 -3.10 4.25
C PHE A 193 20.80 -1.99 5.01
N ALA A 194 21.23 -2.24 6.26
CA ALA A 194 21.98 -1.26 7.03
C ALA A 194 23.30 -0.87 6.38
N GLY A 195 24.01 -1.81 5.73
CA GLY A 195 25.22 -1.51 4.97
C GLY A 195 24.94 -0.61 3.75
N PHE A 196 23.92 -0.95 2.96
CA PHE A 196 23.44 -0.11 1.86
C PHE A 196 23.03 1.28 2.35
N TRP A 197 22.23 1.34 3.42
CA TRP A 197 21.71 2.60 3.97
C TRP A 197 22.82 3.55 4.42
N LYS A 198 23.85 3.03 5.06
CA LYS A 198 25.03 3.81 5.43
C LYS A 198 25.71 4.45 4.20
N ASN A 199 25.85 3.68 3.12
CA ASN A 199 26.41 4.18 1.87
C ASN A 199 25.50 5.25 1.23
N PHE A 200 24.20 5.06 1.28
CA PHE A 200 23.23 6.03 0.79
C PHE A 200 23.32 7.35 1.57
N MET A 201 23.24 7.30 2.90
CA MET A 201 23.34 8.47 3.78
C MET A 201 24.66 9.25 3.57
N THR A 202 25.76 8.51 3.36
CA THR A 202 27.07 9.13 3.09
C THR A 202 27.08 9.78 1.69
N THR A 203 26.59 9.10 0.67
CA THR A 203 26.60 9.57 -0.73
C THR A 203 25.79 10.86 -0.89
N PHE A 204 24.64 10.94 -0.24
CA PHE A 204 23.73 12.09 -0.33
C PHE A 204 23.94 13.13 0.78
N ASN A 205 24.92 12.93 1.67
CA ASN A 205 25.21 13.82 2.80
C ASN A 205 23.98 14.05 3.71
N LEU A 206 23.34 12.94 4.12
CA LEU A 206 22.10 12.93 4.89
C LEU A 206 22.29 12.55 6.37
N THR A 207 23.54 12.46 6.84
CA THR A 207 23.87 12.03 8.21
C THR A 207 23.11 12.85 9.27
N GLY A 208 22.64 12.15 10.31
CA GLY A 208 21.90 12.72 11.43
C GLY A 208 20.41 12.92 11.20
N ARG A 209 19.90 12.76 9.98
CA ARG A 209 18.47 12.87 9.69
C ARG A 209 17.68 11.76 10.35
N LYS A 210 16.44 12.08 10.75
CA LYS A 210 15.47 11.09 11.18
C LYS A 210 15.14 10.14 10.03
N VAL A 211 15.11 8.86 10.33
CA VAL A 211 14.79 7.79 9.37
C VAL A 211 13.45 7.18 9.75
N TYR A 212 12.52 7.18 8.79
CA TYR A 212 11.26 6.48 8.90
C TYR A 212 11.26 5.31 7.91
N LEU A 213 10.80 4.13 8.35
CA LEU A 213 10.66 2.98 7.47
C LEU A 213 9.16 2.68 7.30
N THR A 214 8.73 2.63 6.06
CA THR A 214 7.34 2.40 5.69
C THR A 214 7.24 1.27 4.66
N GLY A 215 6.14 0.55 4.65
CA GLY A 215 5.91 -0.51 3.67
C GLY A 215 4.66 -1.30 3.95
N GLU A 216 4.54 -2.46 3.30
CA GLU A 216 3.36 -3.30 3.38
C GLU A 216 3.68 -4.79 3.28
N SER A 217 2.67 -5.61 3.62
CA SER A 217 2.72 -7.04 3.37
C SER A 217 3.87 -7.73 4.13
N TYR A 218 4.71 -8.49 3.43
CA TYR A 218 5.89 -9.13 4.00
C TYR A 218 6.91 -8.11 4.55
N ALA A 219 6.79 -6.82 4.22
CA ALA A 219 7.56 -5.78 4.91
C ALA A 219 7.24 -5.70 6.42
N GLY A 220 6.18 -6.36 6.87
CA GLY A 220 5.92 -6.66 8.28
C GLY A 220 7.00 -7.51 8.96
N GLN A 221 7.77 -8.29 8.18
CA GLN A 221 9.00 -8.94 8.63
C GLN A 221 10.20 -8.02 8.39
N TYR A 222 10.40 -7.52 7.18
CA TYR A 222 11.54 -6.68 6.82
C TYR A 222 11.74 -5.47 7.73
N ILE A 223 10.72 -4.64 7.87
CA ILE A 223 10.83 -3.33 8.53
C ILE A 223 11.19 -3.45 10.01
N PRO A 224 10.50 -4.27 10.83
CA PRO A 224 10.89 -4.41 12.23
C PRO A 224 12.30 -4.97 12.41
N TYR A 225 12.73 -5.94 11.61
CA TYR A 225 14.07 -6.49 11.69
C TYR A 225 15.15 -5.51 11.23
N ILE A 226 14.92 -4.78 10.13
CA ILE A 226 15.83 -3.72 9.65
C ILE A 226 15.93 -2.60 10.70
N ALA A 227 14.80 -2.11 11.20
CA ALA A 227 14.76 -1.04 12.19
C ALA A 227 15.43 -1.48 13.51
N SER A 228 15.12 -2.68 14.01
CA SER A 228 15.77 -3.25 15.20
C SER A 228 17.28 -3.37 15.00
N TYR A 229 17.72 -3.90 13.86
CA TYR A 229 19.16 -3.99 13.55
C TYR A 229 19.82 -2.61 13.52
N MET A 230 19.19 -1.60 12.90
CA MET A 230 19.70 -0.23 12.86
C MET A 230 19.80 0.39 14.25
N ILE A 231 18.79 0.22 15.09
CA ILE A 231 18.75 0.71 16.48
C ILE A 231 19.91 0.11 17.29
N ASP A 232 20.16 -1.18 17.16
CA ASP A 232 21.22 -1.89 17.90
C ASP A 232 22.63 -1.45 17.51
N GLN A 233 22.81 -0.82 16.33
CA GLN A 233 24.10 -0.24 15.95
C GLN A 233 24.48 0.96 16.83
N ASN A 234 23.56 1.58 17.55
CA ASN A 234 23.77 2.76 18.40
C ASN A 234 24.51 3.92 17.68
N ASN A 235 24.22 4.10 16.39
CA ASN A 235 24.85 5.11 15.54
C ASN A 235 23.79 5.99 14.86
N THR A 236 23.42 7.05 15.54
CA THR A 236 22.37 7.98 15.09
C THR A 236 22.78 8.85 13.90
N ASP A 237 24.07 8.91 13.54
CA ASP A 237 24.49 9.58 12.32
C ASP A 237 23.91 8.90 11.07
N PHE A 238 23.76 7.58 11.09
CA PHE A 238 23.24 6.80 9.97
C PHE A 238 21.87 6.17 10.25
N TYR A 239 21.57 5.82 11.50
CA TYR A 239 20.46 4.97 11.90
C TYR A 239 19.56 5.63 12.95
N ASN A 240 19.23 6.91 12.74
CA ASN A 240 18.33 7.65 13.63
C ASN A 240 16.87 7.27 13.36
N VAL A 241 16.51 6.03 13.69
CA VAL A 241 15.15 5.48 13.48
C VAL A 241 14.15 6.23 14.35
N ALA A 242 13.24 6.97 13.72
CA ALA A 242 12.26 7.83 14.38
C ALA A 242 10.82 7.26 14.38
N GLY A 243 10.56 6.23 13.61
CA GLY A 243 9.28 5.54 13.57
C GLY A 243 9.15 4.60 12.39
N ILE A 244 8.13 3.75 12.43
CA ILE A 244 7.78 2.84 11.33
C ILE A 244 6.28 2.83 11.07
N GLN A 245 5.89 2.55 9.82
CA GLN A 245 4.51 2.29 9.42
C GLN A 245 4.46 1.06 8.53
N ILE A 246 3.57 0.13 8.80
CA ILE A 246 3.41 -1.09 8.01
C ILE A 246 1.92 -1.31 7.76
N ASN A 247 1.55 -1.39 6.49
CA ASN A 247 0.19 -1.67 6.06
C ASN A 247 0.03 -3.17 5.79
N ASP A 248 -1.10 -3.73 6.20
CA ASP A 248 -1.47 -5.14 5.97
C ASP A 248 -0.29 -6.11 6.19
N PRO A 249 0.31 -6.10 7.42
CA PRO A 249 1.62 -6.69 7.62
C PRO A 249 1.60 -8.17 7.95
N SER A 250 2.53 -8.92 7.38
CA SER A 250 2.91 -10.26 7.83
C SER A 250 3.82 -10.15 9.05
N ILE A 251 3.24 -10.09 10.25
CA ILE A 251 3.96 -9.94 11.53
C ILE A 251 3.80 -11.14 12.47
N GLY A 252 2.96 -12.09 12.12
CA GLY A 252 2.57 -13.21 12.96
C GLY A 252 2.69 -14.56 12.27
N LEU A 253 2.13 -15.58 12.91
CA LEU A 253 2.01 -16.91 12.32
C LEU A 253 0.94 -16.92 11.24
N ASN A 254 1.19 -17.56 10.10
CA ASN A 254 0.23 -17.65 8.99
C ASN A 254 -1.10 -18.27 9.44
N SER A 255 -1.07 -19.28 10.33
CA SER A 255 -2.27 -19.88 10.91
C SER A 255 -3.18 -18.83 11.59
N VAL A 256 -2.59 -17.84 12.23
CA VAL A 256 -3.33 -16.76 12.92
C VAL A 256 -3.71 -15.64 11.93
N LEU A 257 -2.85 -15.32 10.98
CA LEU A 257 -3.08 -14.23 10.01
C LEU A 257 -4.12 -14.58 8.95
N ASN A 258 -4.12 -15.85 8.47
CA ASN A 258 -4.90 -16.30 7.33
C ASN A 258 -6.00 -17.30 7.71
N GLU A 259 -5.66 -18.43 8.36
CA GLU A 259 -6.59 -19.54 8.54
C GLU A 259 -7.70 -19.23 9.55
N VAL A 260 -7.32 -18.74 10.73
CA VAL A 260 -8.28 -18.45 11.81
C VAL A 260 -9.36 -17.44 11.39
N PRO A 261 -9.04 -16.30 10.75
CA PRO A 261 -10.05 -15.29 10.41
C PRO A 261 -10.82 -15.59 9.11
N ALA A 262 -10.38 -16.54 8.27
CA ALA A 262 -10.88 -16.74 6.91
C ALA A 262 -12.39 -16.88 6.80
N VAL A 263 -12.99 -17.78 7.60
CA VAL A 263 -14.45 -18.04 7.57
C VAL A 263 -15.24 -16.82 8.05
N THR A 264 -14.78 -16.17 9.12
CA THR A 264 -15.46 -14.98 9.62
C THR A 264 -15.38 -13.85 8.62
N HIS A 265 -14.25 -13.68 7.95
CA HIS A 265 -14.08 -12.69 6.89
C HIS A 265 -15.01 -12.99 5.71
N MET A 266 -15.03 -14.23 5.19
CA MET A 266 -15.96 -14.66 4.16
C MET A 266 -17.42 -14.38 4.54
N ASN A 267 -17.83 -14.69 5.76
CA ASN A 267 -19.21 -14.46 6.23
C ASN A 267 -19.54 -12.97 6.31
N ASN A 268 -18.59 -12.12 6.71
CA ASN A 268 -18.79 -10.66 6.77
C ASN A 268 -18.98 -10.04 5.37
N TYR A 269 -18.41 -10.67 4.35
CA TYR A 269 -18.48 -10.23 2.95
C TYR A 269 -19.22 -11.26 2.06
N ALA A 270 -20.21 -11.97 2.61
CA ALA A 270 -20.95 -13.01 1.91
C ALA A 270 -21.59 -12.56 0.58
N ASN A 271 -21.93 -11.27 0.46
CA ASN A 271 -22.44 -10.67 -0.77
C ASN A 271 -21.36 -10.48 -1.86
N VAL A 272 -20.08 -10.51 -1.50
CA VAL A 272 -18.95 -10.43 -2.43
C VAL A 272 -18.53 -11.85 -2.83
N PHE A 273 -18.32 -12.73 -1.85
CA PHE A 273 -17.93 -14.12 -2.10
C PHE A 273 -18.98 -14.94 -2.87
N ALA A 274 -20.27 -14.68 -2.63
CA ALA A 274 -21.39 -15.29 -3.36
C ALA A 274 -21.34 -16.83 -3.50
N LEU A 275 -20.73 -17.52 -2.54
CA LEU A 275 -20.57 -18.97 -2.51
C LEU A 275 -21.91 -19.67 -2.18
N ASN A 276 -22.06 -20.92 -2.64
CA ASN A 276 -23.30 -21.64 -2.39
C ASN A 276 -23.47 -22.08 -0.93
N ASP A 277 -24.74 -22.14 -0.46
CA ASP A 277 -25.08 -22.42 0.94
C ASP A 277 -24.48 -23.71 1.49
N SER A 278 -24.36 -24.76 0.68
CA SER A 278 -23.82 -26.06 1.12
C SER A 278 -22.32 -25.97 1.39
N PHE A 279 -21.55 -25.24 0.57
CA PHE A 279 -20.15 -24.97 0.82
C PHE A 279 -19.97 -24.10 2.05
N VAL A 280 -20.73 -23.00 2.15
CA VAL A 280 -20.69 -22.09 3.30
C VAL A 280 -20.97 -22.85 4.60
N ALA A 281 -22.01 -23.70 4.63
CA ALA A 281 -22.31 -24.51 5.80
C ALA A 281 -21.18 -25.50 6.17
N ALA A 282 -20.59 -26.16 5.17
CA ALA A 282 -19.51 -27.11 5.39
C ALA A 282 -18.23 -26.45 5.90
N ILE A 283 -17.84 -25.30 5.33
CA ILE A 283 -16.62 -24.59 5.72
C ILE A 283 -16.74 -23.94 7.10
N ASN A 284 -17.93 -23.42 7.44
CA ASN A 284 -18.22 -22.90 8.79
C ASN A 284 -18.07 -24.01 9.84
N LYS A 285 -18.71 -25.18 9.59
CA LYS A 285 -18.56 -26.31 10.51
C LYS A 285 -17.11 -26.73 10.66
N ARG A 286 -16.34 -26.75 9.58
CA ARG A 286 -14.92 -27.10 9.62
C ARG A 286 -14.10 -26.12 10.47
N ALA A 287 -14.38 -24.80 10.35
CA ALA A 287 -13.75 -23.79 11.18
C ALA A 287 -14.06 -23.98 12.69
N GLU A 288 -15.30 -24.37 13.02
CA GLU A 288 -15.69 -24.76 14.39
C GLU A 288 -14.93 -25.99 14.86
N ASP A 289 -14.90 -27.07 14.05
CA ASP A 289 -14.22 -28.34 14.37
C ASP A 289 -12.70 -28.14 14.52
N CYS A 290 -12.09 -27.20 13.80
CA CYS A 290 -10.69 -26.79 13.93
C CYS A 290 -10.42 -25.89 15.15
N GLY A 291 -11.48 -25.40 15.81
CA GLY A 291 -11.39 -24.52 16.98
C GLY A 291 -11.07 -23.07 16.66
N TYR A 292 -11.15 -22.65 15.40
CA TYR A 292 -10.77 -21.31 14.94
C TYR A 292 -11.72 -20.22 15.42
N ILE A 293 -13.01 -20.51 15.51
CA ILE A 293 -14.02 -19.56 15.99
C ILE A 293 -13.75 -19.23 17.47
N GLU A 294 -13.61 -20.26 18.32
CA GLU A 294 -13.31 -20.08 19.74
C GLU A 294 -11.95 -19.41 19.96
N TYR A 295 -10.95 -19.78 19.17
CA TYR A 295 -9.63 -19.13 19.23
C TYR A 295 -9.74 -17.63 18.99
N MET A 296 -10.42 -17.22 17.92
CA MET A 296 -10.57 -15.82 17.56
C MET A 296 -11.35 -15.04 18.62
N GLU A 297 -12.46 -15.58 19.15
CA GLU A 297 -13.24 -14.96 20.23
C GLU A 297 -12.38 -14.70 21.47
N ASN A 298 -11.54 -15.67 21.87
CA ASN A 298 -10.65 -15.54 23.00
C ASN A 298 -9.53 -14.53 22.75
N ALA A 299 -8.92 -14.58 21.55
CA ALA A 299 -7.80 -13.71 21.18
C ALA A 299 -8.21 -12.25 20.99
N LEU A 300 -9.47 -11.98 20.62
CA LEU A 300 -10.01 -10.61 20.46
C LEU A 300 -10.74 -10.09 21.71
N THR A 301 -10.35 -10.58 22.91
CA THR A 301 -10.77 -9.97 24.18
C THR A 301 -9.86 -8.80 24.57
N PHE A 302 -10.42 -7.76 25.19
CA PHE A 302 -9.71 -6.53 25.54
C PHE A 302 -10.00 -6.14 27.01
N PRO A 303 -8.99 -6.01 27.88
CA PRO A 303 -7.61 -6.42 27.64
C PRO A 303 -7.49 -7.95 27.47
N PRO A 304 -6.40 -8.42 26.83
CA PRO A 304 -6.17 -9.86 26.67
C PRO A 304 -6.00 -10.55 28.04
N LYS A 305 -6.44 -11.80 28.13
CA LYS A 305 -6.40 -12.59 29.37
C LYS A 305 -5.11 -13.39 29.55
N GLY A 306 -4.14 -13.22 28.66
CA GLY A 306 -2.86 -13.93 28.66
C GLY A 306 -2.40 -14.25 27.24
N LYS A 307 -1.22 -14.88 27.12
CA LYS A 307 -0.66 -15.26 25.82
C LYS A 307 -1.48 -16.37 25.18
N PHE A 308 -1.63 -16.29 23.88
CA PHE A 308 -2.23 -17.32 23.05
C PHE A 308 -1.13 -18.14 22.40
N MET A 309 -1.28 -19.46 22.49
CA MET A 309 -0.44 -20.39 21.71
C MET A 309 -0.96 -20.44 20.27
N GLU A 310 -0.15 -20.95 19.35
CA GLU A 310 -0.63 -21.28 18.00
C GLU A 310 -1.86 -22.20 18.09
N PRO A 311 -2.84 -22.05 17.18
CA PRO A 311 -4.01 -22.93 17.15
C PRO A 311 -3.59 -24.40 17.08
N VAL A 312 -4.21 -25.26 17.90
CA VAL A 312 -3.81 -26.68 18.06
C VAL A 312 -3.84 -27.44 16.73
N ASN A 313 -4.75 -27.08 15.84
CA ASN A 313 -4.93 -27.71 14.53
C ASN A 313 -4.22 -26.98 13.39
N ALA A 314 -3.33 -26.04 13.66
CA ALA A 314 -2.65 -25.22 12.65
C ALA A 314 -1.87 -26.04 11.60
N SER A 315 -1.36 -27.22 11.98
CA SER A 315 -0.65 -28.13 11.06
C SER A 315 -1.52 -29.23 10.47
N ASN A 316 -2.81 -29.28 10.80
CA ASN A 316 -3.74 -30.28 10.25
C ASN A 316 -4.23 -29.82 8.85
N PRO A 317 -3.96 -30.59 7.77
CA PRO A 317 -4.41 -30.22 6.41
C PRO A 317 -5.94 -30.02 6.30
N ASP A 318 -6.73 -30.75 7.11
CA ASP A 318 -8.19 -30.55 7.13
C ASP A 318 -8.60 -29.19 7.67
N CYS A 319 -7.68 -28.43 8.28
CA CYS A 319 -7.88 -27.09 8.83
C CYS A 319 -7.24 -25.98 7.98
N PHE A 320 -6.77 -26.30 6.78
CA PHE A 320 -6.36 -25.31 5.79
C PHE A 320 -7.62 -24.78 5.08
N ILE A 321 -8.21 -23.74 5.63
CA ILE A 321 -9.53 -23.21 5.28
C ILE A 321 -9.41 -22.06 4.29
N TRP A 322 -8.40 -21.23 4.45
CA TRP A 322 -8.19 -20.04 3.63
C TRP A 322 -8.09 -20.37 2.14
N GLU A 323 -7.25 -21.38 1.82
CA GLU A 323 -7.01 -21.80 0.43
C GLU A 323 -8.25 -22.43 -0.19
N ASP A 324 -9.03 -23.23 0.55
CA ASP A 324 -10.27 -23.83 0.05
C ASP A 324 -11.33 -22.78 -0.28
N ILE A 325 -11.44 -21.73 0.53
CA ILE A 325 -12.33 -20.59 0.23
C ILE A 325 -11.83 -19.85 -1.02
N LEU A 326 -10.51 -19.59 -1.12
CA LEU A 326 -9.90 -18.97 -2.29
C LEU A 326 -10.20 -19.75 -3.58
N PHE A 327 -9.98 -21.06 -3.57
CA PHE A 327 -10.26 -21.88 -4.75
C PHE A 327 -11.76 -21.93 -5.08
N ALA A 328 -12.63 -22.01 -4.07
CA ALA A 328 -14.08 -21.96 -4.31
C ALA A 328 -14.49 -20.63 -4.96
N GLU A 329 -13.90 -19.52 -4.51
CA GLU A 329 -14.17 -18.20 -5.07
C GLU A 329 -13.66 -18.06 -6.50
N LEU A 330 -12.49 -18.58 -6.84
CA LEU A 330 -11.96 -18.57 -8.21
C LEU A 330 -12.85 -19.32 -9.22
N TYR A 331 -13.69 -20.28 -8.75
CA TYR A 331 -14.72 -20.89 -9.61
C TYR A 331 -15.92 -19.98 -9.86
N VAL A 332 -16.25 -19.08 -8.93
CA VAL A 332 -17.34 -18.11 -9.04
C VAL A 332 -16.89 -16.87 -9.79
N ASN A 333 -15.74 -16.34 -9.41
CA ASN A 333 -15.10 -15.16 -9.97
C ASN A 333 -13.65 -15.50 -10.39
N PRO A 334 -13.39 -15.88 -11.65
CA PRO A 334 -12.03 -16.23 -12.09
C PRO A 334 -11.05 -15.05 -12.06
N CYS A 335 -11.54 -13.82 -11.79
CA CYS A 335 -10.73 -12.62 -11.59
C CYS A 335 -10.69 -12.21 -10.12
N PHE A 336 -11.02 -13.12 -9.20
CA PHE A 336 -10.96 -12.80 -7.77
C PHE A 336 -9.55 -12.38 -7.36
N ASN A 337 -9.48 -11.20 -6.76
CA ASN A 337 -8.25 -10.63 -6.23
C ASN A 337 -8.25 -10.74 -4.71
N PHE A 338 -7.42 -11.62 -4.15
CA PHE A 338 -7.32 -11.78 -2.70
C PHE A 338 -6.64 -10.58 -2.01
N TYR A 339 -6.00 -9.70 -2.76
CA TYR A 339 -5.49 -8.42 -2.25
C TYR A 339 -6.61 -7.38 -2.10
N HIS A 340 -7.70 -7.49 -2.90
CA HIS A 340 -8.81 -6.55 -2.83
C HIS A 340 -10.12 -7.21 -3.27
N LEU A 341 -10.98 -7.57 -2.32
CA LEU A 341 -12.18 -8.40 -2.51
C LEU A 341 -13.16 -7.91 -3.57
N THR A 342 -13.22 -6.61 -3.83
CA THR A 342 -14.20 -6.02 -4.75
C THR A 342 -13.70 -5.91 -6.18
N ASP A 343 -12.48 -6.35 -6.47
CA ASP A 343 -11.99 -6.43 -7.83
C ASP A 343 -12.67 -7.58 -8.58
N TYR A 344 -12.97 -7.34 -9.86
CA TYR A 344 -13.75 -8.25 -10.67
C TYR A 344 -13.32 -8.23 -12.15
N CYS A 345 -13.75 -9.23 -12.93
CA CYS A 345 -13.52 -9.24 -14.38
C CYS A 345 -14.19 -8.06 -15.10
N PRO A 346 -13.61 -7.53 -16.20
CA PRO A 346 -12.37 -7.96 -16.84
C PRO A 346 -11.14 -7.47 -16.09
N PHE A 347 -10.02 -8.21 -16.17
CA PHE A 347 -8.72 -7.72 -15.73
C PHE A 347 -8.36 -6.44 -16.49
N LEU A 348 -7.93 -5.43 -15.77
CA LEU A 348 -7.39 -4.21 -16.34
C LEU A 348 -5.94 -4.41 -16.77
N ASN A 349 -5.48 -3.63 -17.75
CA ASN A 349 -4.07 -3.64 -18.13
C ASN A 349 -3.23 -3.10 -16.97
N ASP A 350 -2.14 -3.79 -16.66
CA ASP A 350 -1.21 -3.45 -15.61
C ASP A 350 0.21 -3.34 -16.19
N GLU A 351 0.80 -2.17 -16.13
CA GLU A 351 2.11 -1.89 -16.72
C GLU A 351 3.26 -2.53 -15.94
N LEU A 352 3.03 -2.95 -14.70
CA LEU A 352 3.99 -3.73 -13.90
C LEU A 352 3.80 -5.24 -14.07
N GLY A 353 2.64 -5.68 -14.55
CA GLY A 353 2.29 -7.09 -14.68
C GLY A 353 1.85 -7.76 -13.38
N PHE A 354 1.43 -6.98 -12.38
CA PHE A 354 1.03 -7.49 -11.05
C PHE A 354 -0.47 -7.26 -10.79
N PRO A 355 -1.15 -8.19 -10.12
CA PRO A 355 -0.76 -9.60 -9.86
C PRO A 355 -1.14 -10.54 -11.00
N SER A 356 -1.94 -10.08 -11.94
CA SER A 356 -2.77 -10.94 -12.80
C SER A 356 -2.26 -11.12 -14.22
N LEU A 357 -1.39 -10.24 -14.70
CA LEU A 357 -1.00 -10.22 -16.11
C LEU A 357 0.37 -10.86 -16.38
N GLY A 358 1.12 -11.18 -15.32
CA GLY A 358 2.44 -11.79 -15.43
C GLY A 358 3.44 -10.92 -16.19
N ASN A 359 4.58 -11.51 -16.54
CA ASN A 359 5.69 -10.86 -17.26
C ASN A 359 5.32 -10.67 -18.74
N GLY A 360 4.42 -9.75 -19.03
CA GLY A 360 4.03 -9.44 -20.39
C GLY A 360 5.04 -8.54 -21.12
N PRO A 361 4.96 -8.45 -22.45
CA PRO A 361 5.81 -7.56 -23.24
C PRO A 361 5.59 -6.07 -22.92
N ASN A 362 4.56 -5.74 -22.17
CA ASN A 362 4.18 -4.38 -21.79
C ASN A 362 4.70 -3.96 -20.41
N ASN A 363 5.49 -4.78 -19.72
CA ASN A 363 6.06 -4.42 -18.43
C ASN A 363 6.95 -3.18 -18.58
N TYR A 364 6.57 -2.10 -17.94
CA TYR A 364 7.23 -0.79 -18.08
C TYR A 364 8.71 -0.84 -17.69
N PHE A 365 9.03 -1.42 -16.55
CA PHE A 365 10.39 -1.50 -16.06
C PHE A 365 11.27 -2.54 -16.79
N ASN A 366 10.69 -3.40 -17.63
CA ASN A 366 11.46 -4.31 -18.47
C ASN A 366 11.97 -3.65 -19.77
N ARG A 367 11.57 -2.43 -20.03
CA ARG A 367 12.02 -1.65 -21.19
C ARG A 367 13.44 -1.15 -20.98
N SER A 368 14.32 -1.38 -21.96
CA SER A 368 15.72 -0.95 -21.91
C SER A 368 15.91 0.57 -21.85
N ASP A 369 15.00 1.34 -22.45
CA ASP A 369 15.02 2.80 -22.40
C ASP A 369 14.67 3.33 -21.00
N VAL A 370 13.72 2.68 -20.29
CA VAL A 370 13.38 2.98 -18.90
C VAL A 370 14.55 2.65 -17.98
N GLN A 371 15.10 1.42 -18.08
CA GLN A 371 16.26 1.00 -17.29
C GLN A 371 17.44 1.96 -17.45
N THR A 372 17.70 2.41 -18.69
CA THR A 372 18.75 3.39 -18.96
C THR A 372 18.44 4.74 -18.29
N ALA A 373 17.19 5.22 -18.39
CA ALA A 373 16.80 6.52 -17.86
C ALA A 373 16.90 6.60 -16.32
N ILE A 374 16.67 5.47 -15.62
CA ILE A 374 16.74 5.37 -14.15
C ILE A 374 18.06 4.76 -13.65
N HIS A 375 19.08 4.62 -14.51
CA HIS A 375 20.39 4.04 -14.16
C HIS A 375 20.31 2.65 -13.53
N ALA A 376 19.26 1.88 -13.86
CA ALA A 376 19.12 0.51 -13.42
C ALA A 376 20.08 -0.42 -14.19
N PRO A 377 20.61 -1.47 -13.56
CA PRO A 377 21.35 -2.49 -14.28
C PRO A 377 20.44 -3.18 -15.30
N PRO A 378 20.95 -3.56 -16.48
CA PRO A 378 20.18 -4.36 -17.44
C PRO A 378 19.69 -5.65 -16.78
N THR A 379 18.37 -5.78 -16.62
CA THR A 379 17.72 -6.87 -15.88
C THR A 379 16.48 -7.32 -16.64
N ASP A 380 16.22 -8.61 -16.67
CA ASP A 380 14.91 -9.14 -17.03
C ASP A 380 14.01 -8.91 -15.79
N TYR A 381 13.38 -7.74 -15.79
CA TYR A 381 12.68 -7.24 -14.62
C TYR A 381 11.36 -7.96 -14.42
N VAL A 382 11.13 -8.42 -13.21
CA VAL A 382 9.86 -8.92 -12.71
C VAL A 382 9.48 -8.15 -11.46
N ILE A 383 8.18 -7.89 -11.28
CA ILE A 383 7.71 -7.14 -10.11
C ILE A 383 7.94 -7.94 -8.82
N CYS A 384 7.66 -9.23 -8.83
CA CYS A 384 7.97 -10.15 -7.73
C CYS A 384 8.84 -11.29 -8.25
N GLY A 385 9.97 -11.53 -7.59
CA GLY A 385 10.84 -12.68 -7.87
C GLY A 385 10.18 -14.00 -7.45
N ASP A 386 10.78 -15.10 -7.90
CA ASP A 386 10.41 -16.43 -7.44
C ASP A 386 10.92 -16.71 -6.00
N ASP A 387 10.46 -17.81 -5.39
CA ASP A 387 10.73 -18.20 -3.98
C ASP A 387 12.20 -18.52 -3.66
N THR A 388 13.15 -18.01 -4.43
CA THR A 388 14.58 -18.34 -4.29
C THR A 388 15.35 -17.44 -3.34
N LEU A 389 14.75 -16.34 -2.87
CA LEU A 389 15.40 -15.38 -1.96
C LEU A 389 15.85 -16.04 -0.67
N PHE A 390 15.00 -16.84 -0.06
CA PHE A 390 15.31 -17.66 1.09
C PHE A 390 15.34 -19.13 0.67
N PRO A 391 16.48 -19.70 0.29
CA PRO A 391 16.56 -21.03 -0.32
C PRO A 391 16.00 -22.18 0.56
N LYS A 392 15.76 -21.91 1.83
CA LYS A 392 15.16 -22.85 2.80
C LYS A 392 13.89 -22.31 3.44
N GLY A 393 13.27 -21.28 2.84
CA GLY A 393 12.30 -20.44 3.51
C GLY A 393 12.96 -19.49 4.51
N ASP A 394 12.27 -18.42 4.88
CA ASP A 394 12.74 -17.54 5.97
C ASP A 394 12.78 -18.31 7.30
N GLN A 395 13.94 -18.28 7.93
CA GLN A 395 14.18 -18.96 9.23
C GLN A 395 14.02 -18.01 10.42
N SER A 396 13.39 -16.87 10.22
CA SER A 396 13.13 -15.89 11.28
C SER A 396 11.89 -16.26 12.09
N ASP A 397 11.88 -15.86 13.34
CA ASP A 397 10.64 -15.80 14.11
C ASP A 397 9.73 -14.67 13.55
N PRO A 398 8.40 -14.75 13.72
CA PRO A 398 7.52 -13.62 13.45
C PRO A 398 8.01 -12.34 14.13
N SER A 399 8.01 -11.24 13.39
CA SER A 399 8.55 -9.95 13.89
C SER A 399 7.84 -9.46 15.16
N SER A 400 6.57 -9.82 15.36
CA SER A 400 5.80 -9.54 16.57
C SER A 400 6.34 -10.21 17.84
N PHE A 401 7.23 -11.20 17.73
CA PHE A 401 7.76 -11.88 18.91
C PHE A 401 8.83 -11.04 19.63
N THR A 402 9.69 -10.36 18.88
CA THR A 402 10.81 -9.59 19.43
C THR A 402 11.10 -8.28 18.70
N ALA A 403 11.25 -8.30 17.38
CA ALA A 403 11.72 -7.14 16.61
C ALA A 403 10.73 -5.96 16.65
N LEU A 404 9.45 -6.22 16.42
CA LEU A 404 8.42 -5.17 16.43
C LEU A 404 8.24 -4.56 17.83
N PRO A 405 8.11 -5.33 18.94
CA PRO A 405 8.13 -4.78 20.29
C PRO A 405 9.34 -3.90 20.57
N HIS A 406 10.55 -4.33 20.20
CA HIS A 406 11.78 -3.57 20.40
C HIS A 406 11.72 -2.21 19.70
N VAL A 407 11.24 -2.16 18.45
CA VAL A 407 11.08 -0.90 17.70
C VAL A 407 10.03 0.01 18.34
N ILE A 408 8.90 -0.55 18.81
CA ILE A 408 7.87 0.24 19.51
C ILE A 408 8.45 0.85 20.78
N GLU A 409 9.16 0.08 21.58
CA GLU A 409 9.75 0.51 22.85
C GLU A 409 10.84 1.58 22.65
N HIS A 410 11.59 1.49 21.55
CA HIS A 410 12.61 2.48 21.22
C HIS A 410 12.03 3.78 20.69
N THR A 411 11.13 3.70 19.69
CA THR A 411 10.65 4.87 18.95
C THR A 411 9.41 5.50 19.55
N ASN A 412 8.55 4.73 20.23
CA ASN A 412 7.20 5.11 20.63
C ASN A 412 6.36 5.70 19.47
N ASN A 413 6.66 5.32 18.23
CA ASN A 413 6.06 5.87 17.02
C ASN A 413 5.94 4.78 15.94
N VAL A 414 4.98 3.89 16.13
CA VAL A 414 4.73 2.76 15.22
C VAL A 414 3.27 2.77 14.80
N ILE A 415 3.02 2.64 13.50
CA ILE A 415 1.69 2.51 12.92
C ILE A 415 1.58 1.13 12.26
N VAL A 416 0.51 0.41 12.58
CA VAL A 416 0.09 -0.80 11.89
C VAL A 416 -1.27 -0.54 11.27
N GLY A 417 -1.33 -0.53 9.94
CA GLY A 417 -2.53 -0.35 9.14
C GLY A 417 -3.11 -1.68 8.67
N SER A 418 -4.42 -1.73 8.42
CA SER A 418 -5.07 -2.87 7.78
C SER A 418 -6.27 -2.44 6.94
N GLY A 419 -6.28 -2.83 5.67
CA GLY A 419 -7.39 -2.67 4.75
C GLY A 419 -8.47 -3.72 5.00
N LEU A 420 -9.73 -3.28 5.13
CA LEU A 420 -10.83 -4.20 5.47
C LEU A 420 -11.18 -5.19 4.36
N LEU A 421 -10.77 -4.91 3.12
CA LEU A 421 -11.03 -5.74 1.95
C LEU A 421 -9.85 -6.66 1.57
N ASP A 422 -8.82 -6.75 2.41
CA ASP A 422 -7.72 -7.69 2.27
C ASP A 422 -8.15 -9.10 2.71
N TYR A 423 -8.07 -10.08 1.81
CA TYR A 423 -8.30 -11.48 2.12
C TYR A 423 -6.98 -12.26 2.34
N LEU A 424 -5.82 -11.66 2.02
CA LEU A 424 -4.53 -12.30 2.26
C LEU A 424 -4.11 -12.14 3.73
N LEU A 425 -4.03 -10.92 4.26
CA LEU A 425 -3.60 -10.62 5.63
C LEU A 425 -4.74 -9.90 6.37
N MET A 426 -5.73 -10.70 6.74
CA MET A 426 -7.01 -10.18 7.23
C MET A 426 -6.87 -9.41 8.54
N THR A 427 -7.63 -8.34 8.67
CA THR A 427 -7.67 -7.40 9.80
C THR A 427 -7.74 -8.09 11.17
N ASN A 428 -8.60 -9.10 11.32
CA ASN A 428 -8.72 -9.83 12.58
C ASN A 428 -7.46 -10.65 12.91
N GLY A 429 -6.78 -11.18 11.89
CA GLY A 429 -5.52 -11.92 12.05
C GLY A 429 -4.40 -11.02 12.60
N THR A 430 -4.23 -9.87 11.98
CA THR A 430 -3.27 -8.85 12.41
C THR A 430 -3.60 -8.35 13.83
N LEU A 431 -4.87 -8.06 14.12
CA LEU A 431 -5.29 -7.59 15.44
C LEU A 431 -5.11 -8.65 16.53
N MET A 432 -5.37 -9.94 16.23
CA MET A 432 -5.06 -11.05 17.14
C MET A 432 -3.56 -11.13 17.45
N THR A 433 -2.73 -10.99 16.43
CA THR A 433 -1.27 -11.00 16.58
C THR A 433 -0.80 -9.85 17.47
N LEU A 434 -1.27 -8.62 17.24
CA LEU A 434 -0.97 -7.47 18.10
C LEU A 434 -1.48 -7.65 19.52
N ASN A 435 -2.66 -8.27 19.68
CA ASN A 435 -3.24 -8.52 21.00
C ASN A 435 -2.48 -9.61 21.77
N ASN A 436 -1.76 -10.49 21.08
CA ASN A 436 -0.85 -11.46 21.68
C ASN A 436 0.54 -10.87 22.01
N MET A 437 0.93 -9.76 21.38
CA MET A 437 2.21 -9.11 21.57
C MET A 437 2.30 -8.40 22.93
N THR A 438 3.51 -8.27 23.49
CA THR A 438 3.78 -7.49 24.71
C THR A 438 4.77 -6.38 24.36
N TRP A 439 4.44 -5.16 24.68
CA TRP A 439 5.30 -3.97 24.51
C TRP A 439 5.06 -2.96 25.63
N ASN A 440 6.08 -2.20 25.98
CA ASN A 440 6.02 -1.18 27.04
C ASN A 440 5.31 -1.70 28.31
N GLY A 441 5.64 -2.94 28.72
CA GLY A 441 5.25 -3.55 29.97
C GLY A 441 3.83 -4.14 30.06
N ALA A 442 3.06 -4.15 28.96
CA ALA A 442 1.74 -4.79 28.96
C ALA A 442 1.42 -5.52 27.64
N GLN A 443 0.60 -6.58 27.74
CA GLN A 443 0.15 -7.36 26.60
C GLN A 443 -1.03 -6.69 25.92
N GLY A 444 -1.02 -6.66 24.59
CA GLY A 444 -2.13 -6.24 23.74
C GLY A 444 -2.66 -4.84 24.06
N PHE A 445 -3.81 -4.51 23.51
CA PHE A 445 -4.51 -3.27 23.79
C PHE A 445 -5.40 -3.38 25.05
N SER A 446 -5.48 -2.30 25.83
CA SER A 446 -6.32 -2.25 27.02
C SER A 446 -7.82 -2.17 26.70
N LYS A 447 -8.17 -1.68 25.52
CA LYS A 447 -9.54 -1.61 24.99
C LYS A 447 -9.56 -1.94 23.49
N ARG A 448 -10.72 -2.37 22.99
CA ARG A 448 -10.91 -2.59 21.55
C ARG A 448 -10.70 -1.28 20.78
N PRO A 449 -9.86 -1.26 19.73
CA PRO A 449 -9.75 -0.13 18.83
C PRO A 449 -11.10 0.24 18.20
N SER A 450 -11.56 1.48 18.39
CA SER A 450 -12.88 1.92 17.93
C SER A 450 -12.98 3.45 17.74
N ASP A 451 -11.90 4.19 17.98
CA ASP A 451 -11.88 5.63 17.74
C ASP A 451 -11.96 5.86 16.23
N LYS A 452 -12.73 6.85 15.77
CA LYS A 452 -12.95 7.05 14.33
C LYS A 452 -11.72 7.64 13.65
N PHE A 453 -11.24 6.99 12.61
CA PHE A 453 -10.18 7.51 11.74
C PHE A 453 -10.75 8.53 10.77
N PHE A 454 -10.24 9.77 10.81
CA PHE A 454 -10.66 10.85 9.94
C PHE A 454 -9.63 11.14 8.85
N VAL A 455 -10.10 11.10 7.61
CA VAL A 455 -9.35 11.47 6.40
C VAL A 455 -9.92 12.79 5.87
N PRO A 456 -9.10 13.85 5.67
CA PRO A 456 -9.57 15.11 5.11
C PRO A 456 -10.15 14.93 3.72
N TYR A 457 -11.15 15.75 3.41
CA TYR A 457 -11.67 15.79 2.05
C TYR A 457 -10.63 16.42 1.12
N ASN A 458 -10.38 15.77 -0.02
CA ASN A 458 -9.57 16.38 -1.06
C ASN A 458 -10.33 17.61 -1.61
N PRO A 459 -9.66 18.78 -1.78
CA PRO A 459 -10.28 19.96 -2.38
C PRO A 459 -10.89 19.70 -3.75
N SER A 460 -10.33 18.74 -4.52
CA SER A 460 -10.91 18.26 -5.77
C SER A 460 -12.27 17.60 -5.61
N ILE A 461 -12.66 17.13 -4.40
CA ILE A 461 -14.01 16.59 -4.14
C ILE A 461 -15.05 17.72 -4.08
N GLY A 462 -14.70 18.89 -3.58
CA GLY A 462 -15.55 20.09 -3.70
C GLY A 462 -16.00 20.36 -5.14
N PHE A 463 -15.19 19.96 -6.07
CA PHE A 463 -15.38 19.98 -7.50
C PHE A 463 -16.47 18.98 -8.00
N VAL A 464 -16.48 17.71 -7.56
CA VAL A 464 -17.55 16.75 -7.91
C VAL A 464 -18.91 17.25 -7.39
N ILE A 465 -18.91 17.91 -6.24
CA ILE A 465 -20.11 18.53 -5.66
C ILE A 465 -20.51 19.79 -6.44
N GLN A 466 -19.56 20.59 -6.94
CA GLN A 466 -19.83 21.74 -7.82
C GLN A 466 -20.38 21.35 -9.19
N GLU A 467 -20.06 20.16 -9.71
CA GLU A 467 -20.64 19.66 -10.97
C GLU A 467 -22.17 19.54 -10.90
N THR A 468 -22.71 19.25 -9.72
CA THR A 468 -24.16 19.28 -9.53
C THR A 468 -24.74 20.69 -9.60
N THR A 469 -23.90 21.73 -9.62
CA THR A 469 -24.27 23.16 -9.61
C THR A 469 -23.90 23.98 -10.85
N ASN A 470 -23.51 23.36 -11.97
CA ASN A 470 -23.23 24.00 -13.27
C ASN A 470 -21.99 24.93 -13.36
N GLN A 471 -20.94 24.67 -12.57
CA GLN A 471 -19.66 25.39 -12.73
C GLN A 471 -18.70 24.63 -13.67
N PRO A 472 -17.82 25.32 -14.43
CA PRO A 472 -16.87 24.63 -15.32
C PRO A 472 -15.84 23.80 -14.55
N ILE A 473 -15.67 22.55 -15.00
CA ILE A 473 -14.81 21.53 -14.40
C ILE A 473 -13.34 21.77 -14.77
N PRO A 474 -12.38 21.89 -13.81
CA PRO A 474 -10.98 21.64 -14.09
C PRO A 474 -10.79 20.17 -14.53
N ALA A 475 -9.95 19.92 -15.52
CA ALA A 475 -9.66 18.55 -15.99
C ALA A 475 -8.72 17.83 -14.98
N THR A 476 -9.26 17.46 -13.82
CA THR A 476 -8.53 16.61 -12.86
C THR A 476 -9.03 15.19 -13.04
N PRO A 477 -8.13 14.20 -13.24
CA PRO A 477 -8.54 12.80 -13.34
C PRO A 477 -9.24 12.36 -12.05
N VAL A 478 -10.51 11.99 -12.16
CA VAL A 478 -11.35 11.59 -11.01
C VAL A 478 -10.78 10.34 -10.31
N GLY A 479 -10.07 9.48 -11.06
CA GLY A 479 -9.44 8.28 -10.51
C GLY A 479 -8.31 8.53 -9.49
N LEU A 480 -7.81 9.77 -9.38
CA LEU A 480 -6.81 10.15 -8.37
C LEU A 480 -7.42 10.80 -7.13
N VAL A 481 -8.74 10.85 -7.01
CA VAL A 481 -9.44 11.44 -5.87
C VAL A 481 -9.84 10.32 -4.91
N GLY A 482 -9.14 10.20 -3.81
CA GLY A 482 -9.45 9.24 -2.76
C GLY A 482 -10.66 9.63 -1.92
N GLY A 483 -11.21 8.65 -1.20
CA GLY A 483 -12.28 8.86 -0.22
C GLY A 483 -11.84 9.77 0.94
N GLY A 484 -12.80 10.45 1.55
CA GLY A 484 -12.59 11.31 2.72
C GLY A 484 -13.72 11.19 3.74
N GLY A 485 -13.52 11.75 4.92
CA GLY A 485 -14.43 11.62 6.04
C GLY A 485 -13.98 10.56 7.05
N PHE A 486 -14.91 9.86 7.66
CA PHE A 486 -14.57 8.75 8.55
C PHE A 486 -14.34 7.49 7.72
N MET A 487 -13.07 7.08 7.63
CA MET A 487 -12.61 6.03 6.73
C MET A 487 -12.06 4.81 7.48
N GLY A 488 -12.60 4.52 8.67
CA GLY A 488 -12.21 3.37 9.47
C GLY A 488 -12.10 3.68 10.95
N THR A 489 -11.35 2.85 11.67
CA THR A 489 -11.12 2.99 13.10
C THR A 489 -9.63 3.07 13.43
N THR A 490 -9.30 3.70 14.56
CA THR A 490 -7.93 3.81 15.03
C THR A 490 -7.85 3.71 16.55
N HIS A 491 -6.67 3.38 17.06
CA HIS A 491 -6.36 3.46 18.48
C HIS A 491 -4.85 3.56 18.69
N THR A 492 -4.42 4.53 19.48
CA THR A 492 -3.02 4.69 19.86
C THR A 492 -2.83 4.36 21.33
N GLU A 493 -1.93 3.44 21.64
CA GLU A 493 -1.62 3.03 23.00
C GLU A 493 -0.15 2.64 23.13
N ARG A 494 0.54 3.24 24.08
CA ARG A 494 1.92 2.89 24.44
C ARG A 494 2.89 2.87 23.24
N GLY A 495 2.80 3.88 22.35
CA GLY A 495 3.69 4.05 21.19
C GLY A 495 3.29 3.23 19.95
N LEU A 496 2.27 2.40 20.02
CA LEU A 496 1.68 1.68 18.90
C LEU A 496 0.33 2.27 18.52
N THR A 497 0.15 2.56 17.23
CA THR A 497 -1.12 2.97 16.65
C THR A 497 -1.61 1.88 15.70
N TRP A 498 -2.81 1.38 15.98
CA TRP A 498 -3.58 0.54 15.09
C TRP A 498 -4.53 1.39 14.25
N VAL A 499 -4.69 1.06 12.97
CA VAL A 499 -5.68 1.71 12.10
C VAL A 499 -6.28 0.71 11.12
N THR A 500 -7.61 0.72 10.99
CA THR A 500 -8.31 0.03 9.90
C THR A 500 -8.73 1.04 8.85
N VAL A 501 -8.73 0.63 7.58
CA VAL A 501 -9.12 1.50 6.47
C VAL A 501 -10.26 0.88 5.70
N ASP A 502 -11.41 1.56 5.71
CA ASP A 502 -12.57 1.19 4.93
C ASP A 502 -12.26 1.33 3.43
N MET A 503 -12.80 0.43 2.62
CA MET A 503 -12.65 0.40 1.16
C MET A 503 -11.20 0.19 0.64
N ALA A 504 -10.26 -0.11 1.51
CA ALA A 504 -8.92 -0.54 1.14
C ALA A 504 -8.78 -2.06 1.26
N GLY A 505 -8.03 -2.65 0.36
CA GLY A 505 -7.47 -3.98 0.48
C GLY A 505 -6.01 -3.91 0.95
N HIS A 506 -5.20 -4.81 0.45
CA HIS A 506 -3.81 -5.01 0.82
C HIS A 506 -2.92 -3.79 0.58
N GLU A 507 -3.09 -3.13 -0.56
CA GLU A 507 -2.35 -1.94 -0.97
C GLU A 507 -3.16 -0.69 -0.60
N ILE A 508 -3.15 -0.31 0.70
CA ILE A 508 -3.96 0.82 1.20
C ILE A 508 -3.75 2.10 0.39
N PRO A 509 -2.51 2.50 0.03
CA PRO A 509 -2.30 3.73 -0.70
C PRO A 509 -2.86 3.71 -2.12
N GLN A 510 -2.94 2.55 -2.77
CA GLN A 510 -3.50 2.41 -4.11
C GLN A 510 -5.02 2.68 -4.11
N TYR A 511 -5.73 2.10 -3.14
CA TYR A 511 -7.19 2.14 -3.09
C TYR A 511 -7.74 3.34 -2.34
N VAL A 512 -7.08 3.76 -1.25
CA VAL A 512 -7.51 4.89 -0.42
C VAL A 512 -6.32 5.82 -0.11
N PRO A 513 -5.77 6.49 -1.15
CA PRO A 513 -4.55 7.28 -1.05
C PRO A 513 -4.61 8.37 0.02
N GLY A 514 -5.77 8.99 0.24
CA GLY A 514 -5.95 9.98 1.30
C GLY A 514 -5.76 9.41 2.71
N ALA A 515 -6.15 8.16 2.94
CA ALA A 515 -5.95 7.48 4.23
C ALA A 515 -4.47 7.21 4.49
N ALA A 516 -3.77 6.67 3.49
CA ALA A 516 -2.32 6.42 3.58
C ALA A 516 -1.53 7.71 3.80
N TYR A 517 -1.88 8.78 3.06
CA TYR A 517 -1.28 10.10 3.23
C TYR A 517 -1.50 10.66 4.65
N ARG A 518 -2.70 10.49 5.22
CA ARG A 518 -3.01 10.91 6.59
C ARG A 518 -2.26 10.11 7.65
N GLN A 519 -2.06 8.82 7.42
CA GLN A 519 -1.22 7.98 8.29
C GLN A 519 0.23 8.46 8.28
N LEU A 520 0.77 8.79 7.10
CA LEU A 520 2.12 9.34 6.99
C LEU A 520 2.24 10.71 7.67
N GLU A 521 1.25 11.61 7.53
CA GLU A 521 1.24 12.87 8.29
C GLU A 521 1.35 12.63 9.80
N PHE A 522 0.69 11.60 10.30
CA PHE A 522 0.75 11.25 11.72
C PHE A 522 2.10 10.65 12.10
N LEU A 523 2.64 9.72 11.32
CA LEU A 523 3.98 9.15 11.54
C LEU A 523 5.06 10.22 11.65
N LEU A 524 5.01 11.20 10.74
CA LEU A 524 5.97 12.32 10.68
C LEU A 524 5.70 13.40 11.75
N GLY A 525 4.68 13.23 12.60
CA GLY A 525 4.32 14.20 13.64
C GLY A 525 3.72 15.51 13.11
N ARG A 526 3.19 15.52 11.87
CA ARG A 526 2.52 16.70 11.30
C ARG A 526 1.15 16.94 11.93
N ILE A 527 0.52 15.89 12.43
CA ILE A 527 -0.75 15.91 13.17
C ILE A 527 -0.61 15.15 14.49
N LYS A 528 -1.52 15.42 15.43
CA LYS A 528 -1.44 14.85 16.79
C LYS A 528 -2.13 13.50 16.96
N SER A 529 -3.09 13.18 16.10
CA SER A 529 -3.81 11.91 16.11
C SER A 529 -4.51 11.67 14.78
N LEU A 530 -4.81 10.40 14.47
CA LEU A 530 -5.62 10.02 13.30
C LEU A 530 -7.11 10.34 13.46
N THR A 531 -7.55 10.74 14.66
CA THR A 531 -8.93 11.25 14.91
C THR A 531 -9.04 12.76 14.66
N GLN A 532 -7.93 13.45 14.41
CA GLN A 532 -7.91 14.89 14.21
C GLN A 532 -8.61 15.26 12.90
N MET A 533 -9.65 16.07 13.03
CA MET A 533 -10.36 16.65 11.89
C MET A 533 -9.60 17.87 11.33
N GLY A 534 -9.90 18.23 10.10
CA GLY A 534 -9.30 19.38 9.40
C GLY A 534 -8.65 18.97 8.07
N ASP A 535 -7.98 19.90 7.41
CA ASP A 535 -7.35 19.70 6.11
C ASP A 535 -6.04 18.90 6.22
N PHE A 536 -5.53 18.42 5.10
CA PHE A 536 -4.16 17.92 5.03
C PHE A 536 -3.18 19.07 5.30
N THR A 537 -2.07 18.77 5.96
CA THR A 537 -1.09 19.79 6.37
C THR A 537 -0.42 20.49 5.18
N THR A 538 -0.37 19.81 4.03
CA THR A 538 0.10 20.37 2.76
C THR A 538 -0.89 21.31 2.07
N GLN A 539 -2.11 21.42 2.58
CA GLN A 539 -3.14 22.34 2.10
C GLN A 539 -3.27 23.58 2.98
N THR A 540 -2.46 23.69 4.03
CA THR A 540 -2.49 24.82 4.98
C THR A 540 -1.18 25.58 4.99
N GLY A 541 -1.22 26.87 5.34
CA GLY A 541 -0.04 27.71 5.45
C GLY A 541 0.56 28.12 4.10
N ASN A 542 1.87 28.29 4.07
CA ASN A 542 2.62 28.76 2.89
C ASN A 542 3.03 27.63 1.93
N PHE A 543 2.85 26.38 2.32
CA PHE A 543 3.13 25.21 1.49
C PHE A 543 1.86 24.44 1.27
N THR A 544 1.30 24.57 0.07
CA THR A 544 0.06 23.90 -0.32
C THR A 544 0.29 22.61 -1.12
N GLY A 545 1.56 22.17 -1.21
CA GLY A 545 1.92 20.99 -2.02
C GLY A 545 1.70 21.22 -3.52
N THR A 546 1.92 20.18 -4.30
CA THR A 546 1.62 20.17 -5.74
C THR A 546 0.21 19.68 -6.04
N THR A 547 -0.65 19.56 -5.05
CA THR A 547 -2.05 19.19 -5.25
C THR A 547 -2.69 20.16 -6.25
N PRO A 548 -3.08 19.75 -7.46
CA PRO A 548 -3.76 20.63 -8.38
C PRO A 548 -5.10 21.05 -7.74
N LEU A 549 -5.30 22.33 -7.58
CA LEU A 549 -6.60 22.90 -7.24
C LEU A 549 -7.52 22.83 -8.45
#